data_6d3b1a1ab98ed49cb3d182a1b946546a
#
_entry.id   6d3b1a1ab98ed49cb3d182a1b946546a
#
_cell.length_a   1.000
_cell.length_b   1.000
_cell.length_c   1.000
_cell.angle_alpha   90.00
_cell.angle_beta   90.00
_cell.angle_gamma   90.00
#
_symmetry.space_group_name_H-M   'P 1'
#
loop_
_entity.id
_entity.type
_entity.pdbx_description
1 polymer ?
#
loop_
_entity_poly.entity_id
_entity_poly.type
_entity_poly.pdbx_seq_one_letter_code
_entity_poly.pdbx_strand_id
1 'polypeptide(L)'
;MAGAFLLNFIQFLLWALWALIFGRMIMSWIDPMGRNQVSAFLYQTTEPILGPVRRMLPQTGMVDWSGFIVLIIIGIIVSRI
;
A
#
# COMPACT_ATOMS: atom_id res chain seq x y z
N MET A 1 16.52 21.01 11.07
CA MET A 1 17.55 20.96 10.12
C MET A 1 17.56 19.65 9.40
N ALA A 2 18.70 18.94 9.29
CA ALA A 2 18.74 17.69 8.53
C ALA A 2 17.76 16.64 9.05
N GLY A 3 17.64 16.53 10.37
CA GLY A 3 16.72 15.55 10.95
C GLY A 3 15.27 15.82 10.62
N ALA A 4 14.86 17.09 10.67
CA ALA A 4 13.48 17.46 10.33
C ALA A 4 13.19 17.22 8.85
N PHE A 5 14.17 17.53 8.00
CA PHE A 5 14.02 17.27 6.57
C PHE A 5 13.84 15.79 6.29
N LEU A 6 14.68 14.94 6.92
CA LEU A 6 14.58 13.51 6.74
C LEU A 6 13.25 12.96 7.21
N LEU A 7 12.78 13.41 8.37
CA LEU A 7 11.48 12.97 8.88
C LEU A 7 10.35 13.37 7.95
N ASN A 8 10.38 14.62 7.47
CA ASN A 8 9.35 15.08 6.56
C ASN A 8 9.38 14.31 5.25
N PHE A 9 10.57 14.00 4.75
CA PHE A 9 10.71 13.21 3.52
C PHE A 9 10.16 11.81 3.71
N ILE A 10 10.48 11.18 4.83
CA ILE A 10 10.00 9.83 5.14
C ILE A 10 8.48 9.84 5.27
N GLN A 11 7.93 10.84 5.96
CA GLN A 11 6.47 10.96 6.08
C GLN A 11 5.80 11.12 4.72
N PHE A 12 6.39 11.93 3.85
CA PHE A 12 5.86 12.10 2.51
C PHE A 12 5.85 10.78 1.74
N LEU A 13 6.94 10.02 1.81
CA LEU A 13 7.01 8.72 1.14
C LEU A 13 5.99 7.74 1.70
N LEU A 14 5.83 7.71 3.02
CA LEU A 14 4.87 6.82 3.65
C LEU A 14 3.44 7.17 3.26
N TRP A 15 3.11 8.45 3.23
CA TRP A 15 1.79 8.88 2.80
C TRP A 15 1.54 8.58 1.32
N ALA A 16 2.57 8.73 0.49
CA ALA A 16 2.45 8.40 -0.92
C ALA A 16 2.21 6.90 -1.10
N LEU A 17 2.93 6.06 -0.36
CA LEU A 17 2.72 4.63 -0.37
C LEU A 17 1.33 4.27 0.11
N TRP A 18 0.89 4.90 1.18
CA TRP A 18 -0.44 4.67 1.72
C TRP A 18 -1.51 4.96 0.67
N ALA A 19 -1.37 6.08 -0.03
CA ALA A 19 -2.31 6.45 -1.07
C ALA A 19 -2.31 5.47 -2.23
N LEU A 20 -1.13 5.00 -2.63
CA LEU A 20 -1.02 4.02 -3.71
C LEU A 20 -1.68 2.70 -3.33
N ILE A 21 -1.44 2.23 -2.12
CA ILE A 21 -2.02 0.97 -1.64
C ILE A 21 -3.53 1.12 -1.47
N PHE A 22 -3.97 2.26 -0.95
CA PHE A 22 -5.39 2.55 -0.82
C PHE A 22 -6.08 2.52 -2.19
N GLY A 23 -5.46 3.17 -3.19
CA GLY A 23 -5.97 3.14 -4.55
C GLY A 23 -6.03 1.74 -5.13
N ARG A 24 -5.00 0.93 -4.86
CA ARG A 24 -4.99 -0.46 -5.29
C ARG A 24 -6.18 -1.22 -4.71
N MET A 25 -6.50 -0.98 -3.44
CA MET A 25 -7.62 -1.68 -2.82
C MET A 25 -8.95 -1.28 -3.43
N ILE A 26 -9.12 0.02 -3.72
CA ILE A 26 -10.32 0.47 -4.40
C ILE A 26 -10.43 -0.18 -5.77
N MET A 27 -9.34 -0.21 -6.51
CA MET A 27 -9.33 -0.80 -7.85
C MET A 27 -9.57 -2.31 -7.82
N SER A 28 -9.23 -2.97 -6.72
CA SER A 28 -9.50 -4.40 -6.60
C SER A 28 -11.00 -4.69 -6.56
N TRP A 29 -11.80 -3.72 -6.18
CA TRP A 29 -13.26 -3.85 -6.21
C TRP A 29 -13.85 -3.43 -7.54
N ILE A 30 -13.29 -2.39 -8.16
CA ILE A 30 -13.79 -1.84 -9.41
C ILE A 30 -13.28 -2.65 -10.60
N ASP A 31 -12.01 -3.01 -10.59
CA ASP A 31 -11.35 -3.70 -11.69
C ASP A 31 -10.46 -4.81 -11.16
N PRO A 32 -11.06 -5.90 -10.65
CA PRO A 32 -10.27 -6.97 -10.02
C PRO A 32 -9.34 -7.68 -10.99
N MET A 33 -9.61 -7.63 -12.30
CA MET A 33 -8.78 -8.29 -13.29
C MET A 33 -7.58 -7.45 -13.71
N GLY A 34 -7.49 -6.20 -13.28
CA GLY A 34 -6.36 -5.34 -13.60
C GLY A 34 -6.28 -4.96 -15.06
N ARG A 35 -7.41 -4.82 -15.74
CA ARG A 35 -7.44 -4.47 -17.17
C ARG A 35 -7.18 -3.01 -17.43
N ASN A 36 -7.48 -2.15 -16.45
CA ASN A 36 -7.27 -0.72 -16.58
C ASN A 36 -5.78 -0.41 -16.40
N GLN A 37 -5.26 0.59 -17.12
CA GLN A 37 -3.86 0.98 -16.99
C GLN A 37 -3.55 1.48 -15.59
N VAL A 38 -4.48 2.17 -14.96
CA VAL A 38 -4.31 2.65 -13.60
C VAL A 38 -4.21 1.48 -12.62
N SER A 39 -5.08 0.48 -12.78
CA SER A 39 -5.02 -0.73 -11.96
C SER A 39 -3.69 -1.44 -12.12
N ALA A 40 -3.23 -1.61 -13.36
CA ALA A 40 -1.97 -2.29 -13.64
C ALA A 40 -0.80 -1.54 -12.99
N PHE A 41 -0.79 -0.22 -13.10
CA PHE A 41 0.24 0.61 -12.49
C PHE A 41 0.25 0.43 -10.97
N LEU A 42 -0.92 0.50 -10.34
CA LEU A 42 -1.03 0.36 -8.89
C LEU A 42 -0.58 -1.03 -8.44
N TYR A 43 -1.00 -2.07 -9.13
CA TYR A 43 -0.60 -3.43 -8.78
C TYR A 43 0.90 -3.62 -8.90
N GLN A 44 1.49 -3.16 -10.00
CA GLN A 44 2.92 -3.32 -10.22
C GLN A 44 3.75 -2.51 -9.22
N THR A 45 3.29 -1.30 -8.90
CA THR A 45 4.02 -0.42 -7.99
C THR A 45 3.97 -0.93 -6.56
N THR A 46 2.84 -1.48 -6.12
CA THR A 46 2.68 -1.93 -4.75
C THR A 46 3.05 -3.39 -4.52
N GLU A 47 3.22 -4.17 -5.57
CA GLU A 47 3.51 -5.61 -5.43
C GLU A 47 4.79 -5.90 -4.65
N PRO A 48 5.91 -5.18 -4.87
CA PRO A 48 7.12 -5.45 -4.08
C PRO A 48 6.92 -5.33 -2.57
N ILE A 49 5.93 -4.54 -2.16
CA ILE A 49 5.63 -4.34 -0.75
C ILE A 49 4.59 -5.35 -0.28
N LEU A 50 3.53 -5.53 -1.04
CA LEU A 50 2.41 -6.38 -0.64
C LEU A 50 2.67 -7.87 -0.88
N GLY A 51 3.52 -8.21 -1.83
CA GLY A 51 3.81 -9.60 -2.14
C GLY A 51 4.33 -10.39 -0.94
N PRO A 52 5.41 -9.91 -0.27
CA PRO A 52 5.92 -10.58 0.92
C PRO A 52 4.90 -10.69 2.04
N VAL A 53 4.10 -9.63 2.25
CA VAL A 53 3.06 -9.66 3.28
C VAL A 53 2.00 -10.70 2.94
N ARG A 54 1.60 -10.78 1.67
CA ARG A 54 0.61 -11.74 1.22
C ARG A 54 1.08 -13.18 1.45
N ARG A 55 2.36 -13.43 1.27
CA ARG A 55 2.92 -14.76 1.47
C ARG A 55 2.91 -15.18 2.93
N MET A 56 2.91 -14.24 3.85
CA MET A 56 2.88 -14.50 5.28
C MET A 56 1.47 -14.74 5.80
N LEU A 57 0.45 -14.40 5.02
CA LEU A 57 -0.94 -14.49 5.44
C LEU A 57 -1.63 -15.69 4.78
N PRO A 58 -2.56 -16.34 5.48
CA PRO A 58 -3.37 -17.39 4.85
C PRO A 58 -4.27 -16.78 3.80
N GLN A 59 -4.46 -17.50 2.71
CA GLN A 59 -5.35 -17.05 1.65
C GLN A 59 -6.78 -17.31 2.07
N THR A 60 -7.55 -16.25 2.24
CA THR A 60 -8.93 -16.33 2.68
C THR A 60 -9.86 -15.68 1.66
N GLY A 61 -9.85 -16.20 0.44
CA GLY A 61 -10.77 -15.74 -0.58
C GLY A 61 -10.18 -14.61 -1.43
N MET A 62 -11.08 -13.77 -1.98
CA MET A 62 -10.69 -12.77 -2.97
C MET A 62 -10.32 -11.42 -2.36
N VAL A 63 -10.42 -11.28 -1.05
CA VAL A 63 -10.13 -10.01 -0.38
C VAL A 63 -8.62 -9.86 -0.21
N ASP A 64 -8.11 -8.67 -0.55
CA ASP A 64 -6.68 -8.36 -0.43
C ASP A 64 -6.37 -7.91 1.01
N TRP A 65 -6.29 -8.89 1.92
CA TRP A 65 -6.01 -8.61 3.31
C TRP A 65 -4.64 -7.99 3.53
N SER A 66 -3.68 -8.30 2.64
CA SER A 66 -2.35 -7.72 2.75
C SER A 66 -2.41 -6.20 2.61
N GLY A 67 -3.25 -5.68 1.74
CA GLY A 67 -3.43 -4.24 1.58
C GLY A 67 -3.96 -3.60 2.85
N PHE A 68 -4.98 -4.20 3.47
CA PHE A 68 -5.53 -3.68 4.72
C PHE A 68 -4.47 -3.63 5.81
N ILE A 69 -3.72 -4.71 5.97
CA ILE A 69 -2.71 -4.80 7.03
C ILE A 69 -1.61 -3.76 6.81
N VAL A 70 -1.13 -3.63 5.58
CA VAL A 70 -0.07 -2.65 5.28
C VAL A 70 -0.58 -1.22 5.48
N LEU A 71 -1.83 -0.94 5.09
CA LEU A 71 -2.41 0.39 5.33
C LEU A 71 -2.45 0.73 6.81
N ILE A 72 -2.85 -0.22 7.64
CA ILE A 72 -2.90 -0.02 9.09
C ILE A 72 -1.50 0.22 9.63
N ILE A 73 -0.54 -0.60 9.21
CA ILE A 73 0.84 -0.47 9.70
C ILE A 73 1.42 0.89 9.30
N ILE A 74 1.27 1.29 8.04
CA ILE A 74 1.78 2.58 7.58
C ILE A 74 1.11 3.72 8.33
N GLY A 75 -0.21 3.64 8.54
CA GLY A 75 -0.93 4.65 9.27
C GLY A 75 -0.42 4.81 10.70
N ILE A 76 -0.14 3.69 11.38
CA ILE A 76 0.39 3.73 12.73
C ILE A 76 1.79 4.37 12.72
N ILE A 77 2.65 3.96 11.81
CA ILE A 77 4.02 4.49 11.74
C ILE A 77 3.99 5.98 11.50
N VAL A 78 3.20 6.45 10.55
CA VAL A 78 3.12 7.88 10.22
C VAL A 78 2.60 8.68 11.41
N SER A 79 1.63 8.14 12.14
CA SER A 79 1.05 8.84 13.28
C SER A 79 2.04 8.96 14.44
N ARG A 80 3.07 8.11 14.49
CA ARG A 80 4.06 8.12 15.55
C ARG A 80 5.34 8.88 15.19
N ILE A 81 5.52 9.20 13.94
CA ILE A 81 6.64 10.00 13.49
C ILE A 81 6.27 11.47 13.61
#